data_42693e6b12738d334f5fe3817ccaa1ee
#
_entry.id   42693e6b12738d334f5fe3817ccaa1ee
#
_cell.length_a   1.000
_cell.length_b   1.000
_cell.length_c   1.000
_cell.angle_alpha   90.00
_cell.angle_beta   90.00
_cell.angle_gamma   90.00
#
_symmetry.space_group_name_H-M   'P 1'
#
loop_
_entity.id
_entity.type
_entity.pdbx_description
1 polymer ?
#
loop_
_entity_poly.entity_id
_entity_poly.type
_entity_poly.pdbx_seq_one_letter_code
_entity_poly.pdbx_strand_id
1 'polypeptide(L)'
;MFKEIRKKKNIITLEEIKEVLKKARRGVLSINDEEYPYSIPINFYYDDNKEAIYFHSSRIGTKVDLLNKDNKVCFVAIGKEIIKDLSWAPYVESVVAFGRCNLIKNMDETLQALKKFAMKYYPSEEMVDEEIKVGSIGVAMYKIEIEHKSGKIVQEK
;
A
#
# COMPACT_ATOMS: atom_id res chain seq x y z
N MET A 1 -15.03 -0.66 -14.64
CA MET A 1 -13.92 -0.19 -15.50
C MET A 1 -13.21 0.97 -14.81
N PHE A 2 -11.88 0.95 -14.76
CA PHE A 2 -11.09 1.99 -14.09
C PHE A 2 -11.07 3.27 -14.93
N LYS A 3 -11.13 4.44 -14.27
CA LYS A 3 -11.15 5.73 -14.95
C LYS A 3 -9.75 6.21 -15.27
N GLU A 4 -9.53 6.71 -16.47
CA GLU A 4 -8.26 7.32 -16.87
C GLU A 4 -8.02 8.66 -16.18
N ILE A 5 -6.74 9.01 -15.99
CA ILE A 5 -6.33 10.32 -15.50
C ILE A 5 -6.61 11.37 -16.58
N ARG A 6 -7.43 12.37 -16.27
CA ARG A 6 -7.83 13.43 -17.23
C ARG A 6 -6.65 14.30 -17.68
N LYS A 7 -5.78 14.71 -16.75
CA LYS A 7 -4.59 15.54 -17.04
C LYS A 7 -3.42 14.66 -17.49
N LYS A 8 -3.43 14.20 -18.73
CA LYS A 8 -2.43 13.26 -19.28
C LYS A 8 -0.98 13.71 -19.11
N LYS A 9 -0.71 15.03 -19.17
CA LYS A 9 0.63 15.61 -18.96
C LYS A 9 1.21 15.39 -17.54
N ASN A 10 0.37 15.02 -16.59
CA ASN A 10 0.77 14.82 -15.20
C ASN A 10 0.96 13.33 -14.87
N ILE A 11 0.71 12.43 -15.81
CA ILE A 11 0.88 10.99 -15.62
C ILE A 11 2.38 10.71 -15.49
N ILE A 12 2.74 9.92 -14.49
CA ILE A 12 4.09 9.39 -14.30
C ILE A 12 4.21 7.99 -14.90
N THR A 13 5.43 7.60 -15.23
CA THR A 13 5.73 6.30 -15.84
C THR A 13 5.47 5.13 -14.89
N LEU A 14 5.41 3.91 -15.43
CA LEU A 14 5.24 2.71 -14.62
C LEU A 14 6.40 2.53 -13.62
N GLU A 15 7.62 2.86 -14.02
CA GLU A 15 8.79 2.76 -13.13
C GLU A 15 8.70 3.78 -11.98
N GLU A 16 8.27 5.01 -12.27
CA GLU A 16 8.03 6.02 -11.23
C GLU A 16 6.92 5.59 -10.27
N ILE A 17 5.83 4.97 -10.77
CA ILE A 17 4.77 4.39 -9.93
C ILE A 17 5.34 3.33 -8.98
N LYS A 18 6.17 2.42 -9.48
CA LYS A 18 6.83 1.39 -8.67
C LYS A 18 7.74 2.01 -7.60
N GLU A 19 8.52 3.03 -7.97
CA GLU A 19 9.38 3.74 -7.03
C GLU A 19 8.58 4.41 -5.91
N VAL A 20 7.46 5.06 -6.22
CA VAL A 20 6.56 5.63 -5.20
C VAL A 20 6.07 4.54 -4.26
N LEU A 21 5.58 3.41 -4.78
CA LEU A 21 5.07 2.29 -3.98
C LEU A 21 6.17 1.66 -3.11
N LYS A 22 7.40 1.54 -3.60
CA LYS A 22 8.53 1.01 -2.84
C LYS A 22 8.97 1.95 -1.71
N LYS A 23 9.02 3.26 -1.97
CA LYS A 23 9.61 4.25 -1.06
C LYS A 23 8.62 4.86 -0.07
N ALA A 24 7.34 4.95 -0.42
CA ALA A 24 6.33 5.50 0.48
C ALA A 24 6.24 4.66 1.76
N ARG A 25 6.36 5.31 2.91
CA ARG A 25 6.34 4.61 4.20
C ARG A 25 4.94 4.22 4.63
N ARG A 26 3.94 5.00 4.24
CA ARG A 26 2.53 4.78 4.56
C ARG A 26 1.68 5.01 3.34
N GLY A 27 0.54 4.34 3.32
CA GLY A 27 -0.52 4.60 2.36
C GLY A 27 -1.86 4.63 3.06
N VAL A 28 -2.89 4.96 2.31
CA VAL A 28 -4.28 4.94 2.79
C VAL A 28 -5.00 3.79 2.10
N LEU A 29 -5.53 2.87 2.89
CA LEU A 29 -6.40 1.80 2.45
C LEU A 29 -7.84 2.26 2.59
N SER A 30 -8.60 2.23 1.49
CA SER A 30 -10.04 2.52 1.47
C SER A 30 -10.81 1.26 1.11
N ILE A 31 -11.81 0.94 1.92
CA ILE A 31 -12.66 -0.25 1.84
C ILE A 31 -14.11 0.23 1.70
N ASN A 32 -14.90 -0.48 0.92
CA ASN A 32 -16.32 -0.19 0.79
C ASN A 32 -17.06 -0.47 2.10
N ASP A 33 -17.90 0.47 2.50
CA ASP A 33 -18.89 0.30 3.54
C ASP A 33 -20.23 0.86 3.05
N GLU A 34 -21.34 0.49 3.68
CA GLU A 34 -22.69 0.78 3.17
C GLU A 34 -22.98 2.28 3.11
N GLU A 35 -22.61 3.02 4.14
CA GLU A 35 -22.89 4.47 4.22
C GLU A 35 -21.72 5.34 3.76
N TYR A 36 -20.51 5.06 4.27
CA TYR A 36 -19.32 5.83 3.97
C TYR A 36 -18.12 4.94 3.65
N PRO A 37 -17.26 5.33 2.68
CA PRO A 37 -15.99 4.64 2.48
C PRO A 37 -15.15 4.65 3.76
N TYR A 38 -14.75 3.48 4.23
CA TYR A 38 -13.86 3.35 5.39
C TYR A 38 -12.41 3.48 4.94
N SER A 39 -11.70 4.51 5.40
CA SER A 39 -10.33 4.80 4.99
C SER A 39 -9.40 4.91 6.19
N ILE A 40 -8.26 4.20 6.15
CA ILE A 40 -7.28 4.16 7.23
C ILE A 40 -5.84 4.24 6.70
N PRO A 41 -4.94 4.92 7.42
CA PRO A 41 -3.52 4.85 7.12
C PRO A 41 -2.96 3.49 7.52
N ILE A 42 -2.11 2.93 6.68
CA ILE A 42 -1.41 1.67 6.94
C ILE A 42 0.07 1.75 6.55
N ASN A 43 0.90 1.02 7.28
CA ASN A 43 2.23 0.64 6.81
C ASN A 43 2.08 -0.51 5.80
N PHE A 44 2.91 -0.54 4.78
CA PHE A 44 2.80 -1.51 3.71
C PHE A 44 4.14 -1.85 3.07
N TYR A 45 4.20 -2.99 2.40
CA TYR A 45 5.28 -3.42 1.52
C TYR A 45 4.71 -3.69 0.13
N TYR A 46 5.38 -3.20 -0.92
CA TYR A 46 5.02 -3.48 -2.31
C TYR A 46 6.02 -4.46 -2.93
N ASP A 47 5.50 -5.54 -3.48
CA ASP A 47 6.27 -6.54 -4.25
C ASP A 47 5.95 -6.35 -5.73
N ASP A 48 6.92 -5.80 -6.49
CA ASP A 48 6.74 -5.51 -7.92
C ASP A 48 6.76 -6.76 -8.80
N ASN A 49 7.38 -7.85 -8.35
CA ASN A 49 7.35 -9.12 -9.07
C ASN A 49 5.98 -9.80 -8.99
N LYS A 50 5.28 -9.61 -7.88
CA LYS A 50 3.95 -10.18 -7.63
C LYS A 50 2.81 -9.21 -7.92
N GLU A 51 3.12 -7.95 -8.26
CA GLU A 51 2.14 -6.87 -8.42
C GLU A 51 1.16 -6.80 -7.23
N ALA A 52 1.73 -6.81 -6.01
CA ALA A 52 0.95 -6.93 -4.79
C ALA A 52 1.45 -6.02 -3.67
N ILE A 53 0.50 -5.56 -2.86
CA ILE A 53 0.75 -4.80 -1.64
C ILE A 53 0.43 -5.67 -0.43
N TYR A 54 1.33 -5.67 0.55
CA TYR A 54 1.21 -6.46 1.77
C TYR A 54 1.18 -5.55 2.99
N PHE A 55 0.33 -5.89 3.95
CA PHE A 55 0.30 -5.23 5.26
C PHE A 55 -0.11 -6.21 6.36
N HIS A 56 0.28 -5.92 7.59
CA HIS A 56 -0.16 -6.71 8.73
C HIS A 56 -1.37 -6.06 9.42
N SER A 57 -2.19 -6.89 10.04
CA SER A 57 -3.34 -6.45 10.83
C SER A 57 -3.67 -7.47 11.92
N SER A 58 -4.56 -7.10 12.82
CA SER A 58 -5.27 -8.06 13.66
C SER A 58 -6.17 -8.95 12.80
N ARG A 59 -6.65 -10.04 13.41
CA ARG A 59 -7.63 -10.95 12.80
C ARG A 59 -9.08 -10.53 13.01
N ILE A 60 -9.30 -9.47 13.79
CA ILE A 60 -10.62 -8.94 14.16
C ILE A 60 -10.63 -7.42 14.03
N GLY A 61 -11.80 -6.85 13.89
CA GLY A 61 -12.04 -5.41 13.85
C GLY A 61 -12.70 -4.95 12.55
N THR A 62 -13.16 -3.70 12.52
CA THR A 62 -13.94 -3.10 11.42
C THR A 62 -13.35 -3.36 10.04
N LYS A 63 -12.04 -3.16 9.88
CA LYS A 63 -11.34 -3.44 8.61
C LYS A 63 -11.53 -4.88 8.14
N VAL A 64 -11.41 -5.85 9.06
CA VAL A 64 -11.54 -7.28 8.75
C VAL A 64 -12.98 -7.62 8.39
N ASP A 65 -13.94 -7.07 9.14
CA ASP A 65 -15.36 -7.29 8.90
C ASP A 65 -15.79 -6.77 7.53
N LEU A 66 -15.30 -5.58 7.15
CA LEU A 66 -15.58 -4.99 5.84
C LEU A 66 -14.91 -5.77 4.69
N LEU A 67 -13.64 -6.18 4.86
CA LEU A 67 -12.94 -7.00 3.85
C LEU A 67 -13.58 -8.37 3.65
N ASN A 68 -14.21 -8.93 4.67
CA ASN A 68 -14.97 -10.18 4.56
C ASN A 68 -16.29 -10.01 3.78
N LYS A 69 -16.87 -8.79 3.79
CA LYS A 69 -18.08 -8.47 3.02
C LYS A 69 -17.76 -8.15 1.56
N ASP A 70 -16.78 -7.27 1.33
CA ASP A 70 -16.29 -6.90 -0.01
C ASP A 70 -14.77 -6.68 0.03
N ASN A 71 -14.06 -7.50 -0.71
CA ASN A 71 -12.60 -7.46 -0.75
C ASN A 71 -12.03 -6.47 -1.78
N LYS A 72 -12.88 -5.75 -2.52
CA LYS A 72 -12.43 -4.69 -3.42
C LYS A 72 -11.98 -3.49 -2.65
N VAL A 73 -10.78 -3.02 -2.95
CA VAL A 73 -10.15 -1.91 -2.23
C VAL A 73 -9.54 -0.90 -3.16
N CYS A 74 -9.43 0.33 -2.65
CA CYS A 74 -8.58 1.36 -3.21
C CYS A 74 -7.43 1.63 -2.24
N PHE A 75 -6.22 1.69 -2.77
CA PHE A 75 -5.02 2.01 -2.00
C PHE A 75 -4.33 3.23 -2.60
N VAL A 76 -3.98 4.21 -1.75
CA VAL A 76 -3.29 5.43 -2.15
C VAL A 76 -1.94 5.51 -1.45
N ALA A 77 -0.88 5.73 -2.22
CA ALA A 77 0.44 6.09 -1.71
C ALA A 77 0.80 7.51 -2.15
N ILE A 78 1.36 8.29 -1.22
CA ILE A 78 1.89 9.62 -1.49
C ILE A 78 3.40 9.49 -1.58
N GLY A 79 3.96 9.93 -2.72
CA GLY A 79 5.38 9.88 -3.00
C GLY A 79 6.11 11.11 -2.49
N LYS A 80 7.09 11.55 -3.27
CA LYS A 80 7.90 12.70 -2.92
C LYS A 80 7.13 14.00 -3.10
N GLU A 81 7.44 14.93 -2.21
CA GLU A 81 7.15 16.34 -2.35
C GLU A 81 8.39 17.02 -2.96
N ILE A 82 8.25 17.62 -4.15
CA ILE A 82 9.36 18.19 -4.91
C ILE A 82 9.15 19.69 -4.99
N ILE A 83 10.03 20.44 -4.32
CA ILE A 83 10.08 21.90 -4.42
C ILE A 83 11.05 22.25 -5.54
N LYS A 84 10.57 22.89 -6.60
CA LYS A 84 11.38 23.39 -7.70
C LYS A 84 11.75 24.84 -7.43
N ASP A 85 12.94 25.26 -7.87
CA ASP A 85 13.39 26.66 -7.77
C ASP A 85 12.34 27.60 -8.37
N LEU A 86 12.09 28.72 -7.70
CA LEU A 86 11.08 29.72 -8.05
C LEU A 86 9.62 29.22 -8.03
N SER A 87 9.38 28.02 -7.53
CA SER A 87 8.02 27.50 -7.35
C SER A 87 7.55 27.78 -5.92
N TRP A 88 6.41 28.43 -5.79
CA TRP A 88 5.83 28.74 -4.48
C TRP A 88 5.01 27.58 -3.90
N ALA A 89 4.75 26.55 -4.69
CA ALA A 89 4.02 25.36 -4.28
C ALA A 89 4.74 24.10 -4.74
N PRO A 90 4.81 23.06 -3.88
CA PRO A 90 5.47 21.81 -4.22
C PRO A 90 4.72 21.01 -5.28
N TYR A 91 5.45 20.12 -5.94
CA TYR A 91 4.90 19.06 -6.76
C TYR A 91 4.82 17.79 -5.93
N VAL A 92 3.68 17.13 -5.91
CA VAL A 92 3.43 15.92 -5.13
C VAL A 92 3.18 14.74 -6.07
N GLU A 93 3.93 13.68 -5.89
CA GLU A 93 3.69 12.39 -6.55
C GLU A 93 2.64 11.61 -5.76
N SER A 94 1.72 10.97 -6.47
CA SER A 94 0.75 10.07 -5.86
C SER A 94 0.44 8.88 -6.76
N VAL A 95 0.18 7.74 -6.14
CA VAL A 95 -0.25 6.52 -6.81
C VAL A 95 -1.58 6.06 -6.22
N VAL A 96 -2.50 5.71 -7.09
CA VAL A 96 -3.76 5.05 -6.74
C VAL A 96 -3.76 3.66 -7.34
N ALA A 97 -3.94 2.66 -6.51
CA ALA A 97 -4.06 1.26 -6.91
C ALA A 97 -5.43 0.70 -6.50
N PHE A 98 -6.03 -0.06 -7.38
CA PHE A 98 -7.26 -0.81 -7.13
C PHE A 98 -6.95 -2.30 -7.18
N GLY A 99 -7.58 -3.07 -6.31
CA GLY A 99 -7.36 -4.51 -6.28
C GLY A 99 -8.26 -5.23 -5.29
N ARG A 100 -7.90 -6.49 -5.03
CA ARG A 100 -8.60 -7.36 -4.09
C ARG A 100 -7.72 -7.67 -2.90
N CYS A 101 -8.24 -7.41 -1.72
CA CYS A 101 -7.55 -7.59 -0.45
C CYS A 101 -8.02 -8.86 0.24
N ASN A 102 -7.11 -9.79 0.48
CA ASN A 102 -7.41 -11.05 1.14
C ASN A 102 -6.40 -11.37 2.25
N LEU A 103 -6.86 -12.07 3.28
CA LEU A 103 -6.00 -12.68 4.28
C LEU A 103 -5.15 -13.77 3.63
N ILE A 104 -3.84 -13.76 3.87
CA ILE A 104 -2.95 -14.84 3.46
C ILE A 104 -3.17 -16.04 4.38
N LYS A 105 -3.54 -17.18 3.80
CA LYS A 105 -3.84 -18.42 4.54
C LYS A 105 -2.63 -19.34 4.68
N ASN A 106 -1.69 -19.28 3.72
CA ASN A 106 -0.49 -20.11 3.72
C ASN A 106 0.53 -19.54 4.70
N MET A 107 1.02 -20.35 5.63
CA MET A 107 1.95 -19.90 6.68
C MET A 107 3.31 -19.49 6.12
N ASP A 108 3.85 -20.21 5.15
CA ASP A 108 5.14 -19.87 4.55
C ASP A 108 5.07 -18.55 3.80
N GLU A 109 3.98 -18.32 3.06
CA GLU A 109 3.75 -17.04 2.39
C GLU A 109 3.58 -15.91 3.41
N THR A 110 2.86 -16.16 4.51
CA THR A 110 2.70 -15.20 5.61
C THR A 110 4.04 -14.78 6.20
N LEU A 111 4.91 -15.74 6.53
CA LEU A 111 6.22 -15.46 7.10
C LEU A 111 7.14 -14.72 6.13
N GLN A 112 7.15 -15.13 4.87
CA GLN A 112 7.93 -14.43 3.82
C GLN A 112 7.46 -12.98 3.63
N ALA A 113 6.15 -12.76 3.57
CA ALA A 113 5.57 -11.42 3.45
C ALA A 113 5.85 -10.57 4.67
N LEU A 114 5.74 -11.15 5.89
CA LEU A 114 6.05 -10.47 7.13
C LEU A 114 7.52 -10.06 7.21
N LYS A 115 8.45 -10.94 6.84
CA LYS A 115 9.88 -10.62 6.80
C LYS A 115 10.17 -9.47 5.85
N LYS A 116 9.68 -9.53 4.62
CA LYS A 116 9.87 -8.46 3.62
C LYS A 116 9.24 -7.13 4.08
N PHE A 117 8.04 -7.19 4.66
CA PHE A 117 7.37 -6.03 5.25
C PHE A 117 8.23 -5.42 6.38
N ALA A 118 8.69 -6.24 7.33
CA ALA A 118 9.46 -5.79 8.46
C ALA A 118 10.81 -5.18 8.05
N MET A 119 11.50 -5.77 7.08
CA MET A 119 12.77 -5.25 6.53
C MET A 119 12.65 -3.82 5.95
N LYS A 120 11.47 -3.38 5.57
CA LYS A 120 11.24 -1.99 5.14
C LYS A 120 11.28 -0.99 6.29
N TYR A 121 10.96 -1.41 7.50
CA TYR A 121 10.74 -0.53 8.66
C TYR A 121 11.78 -0.69 9.77
N TYR A 122 12.35 -1.87 9.93
CA TYR A 122 13.35 -2.18 10.97
C TYR A 122 14.77 -1.99 10.44
N PRO A 123 15.73 -1.63 11.32
CA PRO A 123 17.08 -1.25 10.89
C PRO A 123 17.98 -2.43 10.51
N SER A 124 17.67 -3.66 10.95
CA SER A 124 18.50 -4.83 10.64
C SER A 124 17.70 -6.12 10.49
N GLU A 125 18.24 -7.05 9.69
CA GLU A 125 17.64 -8.37 9.49
C GLU A 125 17.61 -9.20 10.77
N GLU A 126 18.62 -9.09 11.62
CA GLU A 126 18.70 -9.77 12.92
C GLU A 126 17.55 -9.37 13.82
N MET A 127 17.25 -8.06 13.93
CA MET A 127 16.11 -7.57 14.70
C MET A 127 14.78 -8.09 14.17
N VAL A 128 14.64 -8.16 12.83
CA VAL A 128 13.43 -8.70 12.18
C VAL A 128 13.27 -10.18 12.50
N ASP A 129 14.34 -10.97 12.41
CA ASP A 129 14.30 -12.41 12.69
C ASP A 129 13.98 -12.69 14.16
N GLU A 130 14.49 -11.88 15.09
CA GLU A 130 14.16 -11.98 16.51
C GLU A 130 12.69 -11.67 16.80
N GLU A 131 12.17 -10.56 16.25
CA GLU A 131 10.77 -10.16 16.41
C GLU A 131 9.80 -11.20 15.80
N ILE A 132 10.15 -11.77 14.66
CA ILE A 132 9.35 -12.84 14.03
C ILE A 132 9.31 -14.09 14.93
N LYS A 133 10.41 -14.47 15.55
CA LYS A 133 10.44 -15.63 16.47
C LYS A 133 9.54 -15.44 17.68
N VAL A 134 9.50 -14.22 18.21
CA VAL A 134 8.74 -13.90 19.43
C VAL A 134 7.28 -13.61 19.14
N GLY A 135 6.97 -12.91 18.06
CA GLY A 135 5.66 -12.28 17.81
C GLY A 135 4.83 -12.85 16.67
N SER A 136 5.34 -13.83 15.89
CA SER A 136 4.66 -14.28 14.67
C SER A 136 3.36 -15.07 14.89
N ILE A 137 3.13 -15.60 16.08
CA ILE A 137 2.00 -16.52 16.37
C ILE A 137 0.62 -15.86 16.24
N GLY A 138 0.52 -14.54 16.33
CA GLY A 138 -0.75 -13.81 16.24
C GLY A 138 -0.91 -12.90 15.02
N VAL A 139 0.11 -12.77 14.19
CA VAL A 139 0.13 -11.82 13.08
C VAL A 139 -0.68 -12.34 11.90
N ALA A 140 -1.59 -11.50 11.40
CA ALA A 140 -2.29 -11.72 10.15
C ALA A 140 -1.68 -10.82 9.07
N MET A 141 -1.25 -11.43 7.97
CA MET A 141 -0.81 -10.70 6.77
C MET A 141 -1.93 -10.68 5.74
N TYR A 142 -2.16 -9.51 5.19
CA TYR A 142 -3.11 -9.27 4.11
C TYR A 142 -2.36 -8.92 2.83
N LYS A 143 -2.91 -9.37 1.70
CA LYS A 143 -2.38 -9.13 0.36
C LYS A 143 -3.44 -8.43 -0.47
N ILE A 144 -3.07 -7.30 -1.07
CA ILE A 144 -3.84 -6.64 -2.13
C ILE A 144 -3.24 -7.08 -3.46
N GLU A 145 -3.97 -7.88 -4.21
CA GLU A 145 -3.64 -8.19 -5.61
C GLU A 145 -4.08 -7.02 -6.48
N ILE A 146 -3.12 -6.34 -7.10
CA ILE A 146 -3.38 -5.11 -7.87
C ILE A 146 -3.99 -5.48 -9.22
N GLU A 147 -5.21 -4.99 -9.47
CA GLU A 147 -5.89 -5.12 -10.77
C GLU A 147 -5.60 -3.91 -11.68
N HIS A 148 -5.39 -2.74 -11.08
CA HIS A 148 -5.07 -1.51 -11.80
C HIS A 148 -4.30 -0.54 -10.91
N LYS A 149 -3.31 0.14 -11.49
CA LYS A 149 -2.62 1.24 -10.81
C LYS A 149 -2.36 2.40 -11.75
N SER A 150 -2.40 3.59 -11.21
CA SER A 150 -2.10 4.82 -11.91
C SER A 150 -1.35 5.79 -11.01
N GLY A 151 -0.51 6.62 -11.58
CA GLY A 151 0.25 7.60 -10.83
C GLY A 151 0.26 8.96 -11.53
N LYS A 152 0.36 10.00 -10.74
CA LYS A 152 0.46 11.37 -11.23
C LYS A 152 1.38 12.21 -10.36
N ILE A 153 1.91 13.26 -10.97
CA ILE A 153 2.59 14.35 -10.27
C ILE A 153 1.80 15.65 -10.49
N VAL A 154 1.44 16.34 -9.42
CA VAL A 154 0.62 17.55 -9.46
C VAL A 154 1.26 18.62 -8.61
N GLN A 155 1.31 19.85 -9.15
CA GLN A 155 1.68 21.01 -8.34
C GLN A 155 0.47 21.39 -7.46
N GLU A 156 0.70 21.42 -6.16
CA GLU A 156 -0.27 21.92 -5.18
C GLU A 156 -0.33 23.45 -5.24
N LYS A 157 -1.46 24.00 -5.70
CA LYS A 157 -1.71 25.45 -5.83
C LYS A 157 -2.88 25.85 -4.97
#